data_715bd0e9d064630b21ad70057c2bdd35
#
_entry.id   715bd0e9d064630b21ad70057c2bdd35
#
_cell.length_a   1.000
_cell.length_b   1.000
_cell.length_c   1.000
_cell.angle_alpha   90.00
_cell.angle_beta   90.00
_cell.angle_gamma   90.00
#
_symmetry.space_group_name_H-M   'P 1'
#
loop_
_entity.id
_entity.type
_entity.pdbx_description
1 polymer ?
#
loop_
_entity_poly.entity_id
_entity_poly.type
_entity_poly.pdbx_seq_one_letter_code
_entity_poly.pdbx_strand_id
1 'polypeptide(L)'
;MAVKTAQVRIALAEDEPDIRTTFVRLLEHLGHKVICAASNGAELLDQCSAQQVDVVFVDLDMPVMDGLAAAQELAEQGIPVILVSGHPDAEEIVLEHEPVAVCVSKPATLESLQSAIEQALANVNNVPRRPK
;
A
#
# COMPACT_ATOMS: atom_id res chain seq x y z
N MET A 1 -15.64 -18.37 -15.81
CA MET A 1 -14.27 -17.92 -16.10
C MET A 1 -13.87 -16.85 -15.10
N ALA A 2 -12.75 -17.03 -14.46
CA ALA A 2 -12.29 -16.04 -13.51
C ALA A 2 -11.86 -14.76 -14.24
N VAL A 3 -12.34 -13.64 -13.77
CA VAL A 3 -11.91 -12.36 -14.28
C VAL A 3 -10.50 -12.10 -13.76
N LYS A 4 -9.56 -11.99 -14.67
CA LYS A 4 -8.19 -11.71 -14.27
C LYS A 4 -8.10 -10.27 -13.83
N THR A 5 -7.63 -10.04 -12.61
CA THR A 5 -7.36 -8.69 -12.15
C THR A 5 -6.27 -8.10 -13.04
N ALA A 6 -6.48 -6.88 -13.52
CA ALA A 6 -5.48 -6.20 -14.31
C ALA A 6 -4.19 -6.03 -13.52
N GLN A 7 -3.06 -6.03 -14.22
CA GLN A 7 -1.78 -5.78 -13.59
C GLN A 7 -1.76 -4.40 -12.96
N VAL A 8 -1.36 -4.35 -11.70
CA VAL A 8 -1.33 -3.11 -10.92
C VAL A 8 0.12 -2.70 -10.72
N ARG A 9 0.38 -1.41 -10.82
CA ARG A 9 1.70 -0.85 -10.56
C ARG A 9 1.78 -0.49 -9.09
N ILE A 10 2.65 -1.18 -8.36
CA ILE A 10 2.69 -1.12 -6.91
C ILE A 10 4.01 -0.53 -6.42
N ALA A 11 3.92 0.40 -5.47
CA ALA A 11 5.06 0.84 -4.70
C ALA A 11 4.87 0.36 -3.27
N LEU A 12 5.96 0.08 -2.58
CA LEU A 12 5.90 -0.31 -1.17
C LEU A 12 7.04 0.28 -0.38
N ALA A 13 6.82 0.42 0.93
CA ALA A 13 7.84 0.82 1.87
C ALA A 13 7.89 -0.17 3.03
N GLU A 14 9.06 -0.70 3.29
CA GLU A 14 9.32 -1.68 4.33
C GLU A 14 10.80 -1.57 4.71
N ASP A 15 11.11 -1.32 5.99
CA ASP A 15 12.50 -1.11 6.40
C ASP A 15 13.32 -2.39 6.55
N GLU A 16 12.66 -3.54 6.78
CA GLU A 16 13.33 -4.83 6.90
C GLU A 16 13.62 -5.42 5.51
N PRO A 17 14.90 -5.59 5.13
CA PRO A 17 15.21 -6.05 3.76
C PRO A 17 14.59 -7.41 3.42
N ASP A 18 14.58 -8.35 4.34
CA ASP A 18 14.03 -9.68 4.08
C ASP A 18 12.53 -9.65 3.89
N ILE A 19 11.84 -8.85 4.71
CA ILE A 19 10.40 -8.70 4.58
C ILE A 19 10.07 -7.95 3.29
N ARG A 20 10.84 -6.92 2.98
CA ARG A 20 10.66 -6.17 1.73
C ARG A 20 10.79 -7.07 0.51
N THR A 21 11.81 -7.91 0.48
CA THR A 21 12.01 -8.86 -0.62
C THR A 21 10.86 -9.85 -0.73
N THR A 22 10.39 -10.35 0.41
CA THR A 22 9.25 -11.29 0.44
C THR A 22 7.99 -10.64 -0.11
N PHE A 23 7.72 -9.39 0.26
CA PHE A 23 6.57 -8.65 -0.25
C PHE A 23 6.64 -8.51 -1.77
N VAL A 24 7.79 -8.12 -2.28
CA VAL A 24 7.97 -7.99 -3.73
C VAL A 24 7.65 -9.31 -4.43
N ARG A 25 8.19 -10.42 -3.91
CA ARG A 25 7.94 -11.73 -4.50
C ARG A 25 6.47 -12.14 -4.49
N LEU A 26 5.79 -11.87 -3.37
CA LEU A 26 4.37 -12.19 -3.27
C LEU A 26 3.54 -11.39 -4.28
N LEU A 27 3.81 -10.11 -4.37
CA LEU A 27 3.07 -9.24 -5.29
C LEU A 27 3.34 -9.59 -6.75
N GLU A 28 4.58 -9.92 -7.08
CA GLU A 28 4.92 -10.37 -8.42
C GLU A 28 4.30 -11.72 -8.75
N HIS A 29 4.23 -12.60 -7.77
CA HIS A 29 3.56 -13.89 -7.94
C HIS A 29 2.08 -13.71 -8.29
N LEU A 30 1.45 -12.68 -7.75
CA LEU A 30 0.06 -12.35 -8.06
C LEU A 30 -0.11 -11.72 -9.45
N GLY A 31 0.99 -11.45 -10.14
CA GLY A 31 0.95 -10.89 -11.49
C GLY A 31 1.07 -9.39 -11.56
N HIS A 32 1.34 -8.73 -10.43
CA HIS A 32 1.48 -7.28 -10.39
C HIS A 32 2.93 -6.86 -10.59
N LYS A 33 3.13 -5.59 -10.90
CA LYS A 33 4.45 -5.03 -11.12
C LYS A 33 4.84 -4.14 -9.95
N VAL A 34 5.93 -4.51 -9.26
CA VAL A 34 6.47 -3.67 -8.18
C VAL A 34 7.47 -2.70 -8.81
N ILE A 35 7.12 -1.44 -8.83
CA ILE A 35 7.94 -0.41 -9.47
C ILE A 35 8.85 0.31 -8.50
N CYS A 36 8.59 0.16 -7.21
CA CYS A 36 9.40 0.77 -6.16
C CYS A 36 9.31 -0.07 -4.90
N ALA A 37 10.45 -0.36 -4.29
CA ALA A 37 10.51 -1.03 -3.01
C ALA A 37 11.44 -0.20 -2.11
N ALA A 38 10.85 0.72 -1.36
CA ALA A 38 11.57 1.68 -0.56
C ALA A 38 11.82 1.18 0.85
N SER A 39 12.84 1.70 1.50
CA SER A 39 13.17 1.33 2.87
C SER A 39 12.60 2.30 3.91
N ASN A 40 12.04 3.41 3.48
CA ASN A 40 11.41 4.39 4.37
C ASN A 40 10.41 5.25 3.60
N GLY A 41 9.67 6.06 4.34
CA GLY A 41 8.62 6.89 3.76
C GLY A 41 9.12 7.99 2.84
N ALA A 42 10.25 8.61 3.17
CA ALA A 42 10.80 9.68 2.33
C ALA A 42 11.23 9.14 0.97
N GLU A 43 11.88 8.00 0.95
CA GLU A 43 12.28 7.34 -0.29
C GLU A 43 11.06 6.95 -1.12
N LEU A 44 10.01 6.45 -0.46
CA LEU A 44 8.77 6.10 -1.11
C LEU A 44 8.15 7.30 -1.82
N LEU A 45 8.03 8.42 -1.12
CA LEU A 45 7.45 9.64 -1.70
C LEU A 45 8.25 10.13 -2.90
N ASP A 46 9.58 10.14 -2.78
CA ASP A 46 10.45 10.57 -3.85
C ASP A 46 10.25 9.71 -5.11
N GLN A 47 10.19 8.41 -4.93
CA GLN A 47 10.03 7.49 -6.06
C GLN A 47 8.63 7.52 -6.66
N CYS A 48 7.61 7.70 -5.83
CA CYS A 48 6.24 7.81 -6.33
C CYS A 48 6.02 9.09 -7.15
N SER A 49 6.73 10.15 -6.83
CA SER A 49 6.59 11.40 -7.59
C SER A 49 7.12 11.29 -9.02
N ALA A 50 8.01 10.34 -9.27
CA ALA A 50 8.65 10.16 -10.57
C ALA A 50 7.96 9.11 -11.44
N GLN A 51 7.00 8.37 -10.91
CA GLN A 51 6.40 7.24 -11.61
C GLN A 51 4.89 7.19 -11.38
N GLN A 52 4.21 6.54 -12.31
CA GLN A 52 2.78 6.28 -12.14
C GLN A 52 2.58 5.07 -11.24
N VAL A 53 1.85 5.26 -10.14
CA VAL A 53 1.59 4.23 -9.14
C VAL A 53 0.09 4.06 -8.99
N ASP A 54 -0.37 2.81 -8.95
CA ASP A 54 -1.79 2.51 -8.78
C ASP A 54 -2.16 2.25 -7.33
N VAL A 55 -1.28 1.62 -6.57
CA VAL A 55 -1.51 1.27 -5.16
C VAL A 55 -0.18 1.30 -4.42
N VAL A 56 -0.21 1.73 -3.17
CA VAL A 56 0.98 1.77 -2.32
C VAL A 56 0.74 0.93 -1.07
N PHE A 57 1.74 0.12 -0.70
CA PHE A 57 1.76 -0.58 0.58
C PHE A 57 2.76 0.10 1.51
N VAL A 58 2.33 0.42 2.72
CA VAL A 58 3.19 1.05 3.72
C VAL A 58 3.17 0.22 4.99
N ASP A 59 4.35 -0.18 5.45
CA ASP A 59 4.50 -0.92 6.70
C ASP A 59 4.40 0.05 7.88
N LEU A 60 3.43 -0.20 8.76
CA LEU A 60 3.28 0.60 9.99
C LEU A 60 4.34 0.31 11.03
N ASP A 61 5.02 -0.83 10.92
CA ASP A 61 6.03 -1.22 11.89
C ASP A 61 7.38 -0.53 11.66
N MET A 62 7.50 0.26 10.62
CA MET A 62 8.60 1.20 10.42
C MET A 62 8.48 2.35 11.42
N PRO A 63 9.47 3.25 11.53
CA PRO A 63 9.28 4.47 12.30
C PRO A 63 7.99 5.17 11.92
N VAL A 64 7.04 5.18 12.84
CA VAL A 64 5.62 5.46 12.59
C VAL A 64 5.38 6.79 11.89
N MET A 65 6.13 7.81 12.29
CA MET A 65 5.95 9.15 11.73
C MET A 65 6.18 9.16 10.21
N ASP A 66 7.22 8.49 9.76
CA ASP A 66 7.54 8.45 8.33
C ASP A 66 6.46 7.70 7.54
N GLY A 67 6.02 6.56 8.05
CA GLY A 67 5.03 5.73 7.35
C GLY A 67 3.68 6.42 7.23
N LEU A 68 3.17 6.95 8.33
CA LEU A 68 1.87 7.62 8.31
C LEU A 68 1.91 8.93 7.54
N ALA A 69 2.99 9.70 7.68
CA ALA A 69 3.13 10.94 6.92
C ALA A 69 3.16 10.68 5.42
N ALA A 70 3.91 9.67 5.00
CA ALA A 70 3.96 9.28 3.60
C ALA A 70 2.58 8.81 3.10
N ALA A 71 1.89 8.01 3.90
CA ALA A 71 0.56 7.52 3.54
C ALA A 71 -0.43 8.65 3.34
N GLN A 72 -0.43 9.63 4.23
CA GLN A 72 -1.32 10.78 4.14
C GLN A 72 -1.03 11.59 2.87
N GLU A 73 0.22 11.84 2.58
CA GLU A 73 0.59 12.62 1.39
C GLU A 73 0.20 11.90 0.11
N LEU A 74 0.42 10.59 0.04
CA LEU A 74 0.04 9.81 -1.14
C LEU A 74 -1.47 9.76 -1.31
N ALA A 75 -2.21 9.62 -0.21
CA ALA A 75 -3.66 9.62 -0.26
C ALA A 75 -4.20 10.96 -0.75
N GLU A 76 -3.57 12.06 -0.36
CA GLU A 76 -3.96 13.38 -0.86
C GLU A 76 -3.76 13.51 -2.37
N GLN A 77 -2.80 12.78 -2.92
CA GLN A 77 -2.56 12.73 -4.37
C GLN A 77 -3.54 11.80 -5.09
N GLY A 78 -4.44 11.15 -4.34
CA GLY A 78 -5.41 10.23 -4.92
C GLY A 78 -4.90 8.81 -5.11
N ILE A 79 -3.77 8.46 -4.52
CA ILE A 79 -3.20 7.12 -4.62
C ILE A 79 -3.73 6.27 -3.45
N PRO A 80 -4.37 5.13 -3.74
CA PRO A 80 -4.85 4.25 -2.67
C PRO A 80 -3.68 3.70 -1.85
N VAL A 81 -3.82 3.76 -0.53
CA VAL A 81 -2.79 3.29 0.39
C VAL A 81 -3.30 2.09 1.18
N ILE A 82 -2.48 1.07 1.28
CA ILE A 82 -2.74 -0.11 2.09
C ILE A 82 -1.69 -0.13 3.21
N LEU A 83 -2.14 -0.10 4.45
CA LEU A 83 -1.23 -0.21 5.60
C LEU A 83 -1.06 -1.68 5.97
N VAL A 84 0.16 -2.06 6.29
CA VAL A 84 0.50 -3.42 6.71
C VAL A 84 1.09 -3.36 8.11
N SER A 85 0.60 -4.18 9.02
CA SER A 85 1.08 -4.15 10.40
C SER A 85 0.88 -5.49 11.10
N GLY A 86 1.83 -5.84 11.96
CA GLY A 86 1.66 -6.94 12.91
C GLY A 86 1.03 -6.50 14.22
N HIS A 87 0.70 -5.22 14.34
CA HIS A 87 0.16 -4.66 15.57
C HIS A 87 -1.32 -5.01 15.73
N PRO A 88 -1.76 -5.46 16.91
CA PRO A 88 -3.18 -5.81 17.10
C PRO A 88 -4.12 -4.61 16.98
N ASP A 89 -3.62 -3.41 17.20
CA ASP A 89 -4.44 -2.19 17.16
C ASP A 89 -4.36 -1.45 15.84
N ALA A 90 -3.85 -2.11 14.79
CA ALA A 90 -3.65 -1.47 13.50
C ALA A 90 -4.92 -0.85 12.92
N GLU A 91 -6.05 -1.54 13.05
CA GLU A 91 -7.32 -1.03 12.55
C GLU A 91 -7.74 0.27 13.21
N GLU A 92 -7.51 0.38 14.51
CA GLU A 92 -7.81 1.61 15.24
C GLU A 92 -6.92 2.76 14.79
N ILE A 93 -5.64 2.47 14.55
CA ILE A 93 -4.69 3.46 14.03
C ILE A 93 -5.14 3.97 12.66
N VAL A 94 -5.59 3.06 11.81
CA VAL A 94 -6.10 3.40 10.49
C VAL A 94 -7.32 4.32 10.59
N LEU A 95 -8.26 4.00 11.49
CA LEU A 95 -9.46 4.82 11.67
C LEU A 95 -9.13 6.23 12.16
N GLU A 96 -8.10 6.35 12.99
CA GLU A 96 -7.68 7.66 13.51
C GLU A 96 -6.94 8.50 12.49
N HIS A 97 -6.33 7.88 11.49
CA HIS A 97 -5.45 8.54 10.55
C HIS A 97 -5.96 8.41 9.12
N GLU A 98 -7.24 8.62 8.93
CA GLU A 98 -7.77 8.66 7.57
C GLU A 98 -6.95 9.66 6.72
N PRO A 99 -6.79 9.41 5.43
CA PRO A 99 -7.64 8.61 4.54
C PRO A 99 -7.01 7.29 4.06
N VAL A 100 -6.50 6.48 4.94
CA VAL A 100 -5.95 5.19 4.54
C VAL A 100 -7.07 4.24 4.15
N ALA A 101 -6.91 3.56 3.02
CA ALA A 101 -7.99 2.77 2.45
C ALA A 101 -8.20 1.41 3.10
N VAL A 102 -7.12 0.68 3.36
CA VAL A 102 -7.20 -0.72 3.78
C VAL A 102 -6.05 -1.04 4.72
N CYS A 103 -6.28 -1.98 5.63
CA CYS A 103 -5.25 -2.49 6.52
C CYS A 103 -5.09 -3.99 6.33
N VAL A 104 -3.83 -4.45 6.26
CA VAL A 104 -3.50 -5.88 6.16
C VAL A 104 -2.68 -6.28 7.39
N SER A 105 -3.08 -7.38 8.02
CA SER A 105 -2.35 -7.92 9.16
C SER A 105 -1.17 -8.76 8.71
N LYS A 106 -0.07 -8.70 9.44
CA LYS A 106 1.06 -9.61 9.25
C LYS A 106 0.79 -10.93 9.99
N PRO A 107 1.23 -12.04 9.47
CA PRO A 107 1.92 -12.22 8.19
C PRO A 107 0.97 -12.10 7.01
N ALA A 108 1.39 -11.38 5.99
CA ALA A 108 0.57 -11.22 4.79
C ALA A 108 0.60 -12.50 3.96
N THR A 109 -0.55 -12.84 3.39
CA THR A 109 -0.66 -14.00 2.50
C THR A 109 -1.01 -13.51 1.09
N LEU A 110 -0.88 -14.40 0.11
CA LEU A 110 -1.31 -14.07 -1.26
C LEU A 110 -2.77 -13.62 -1.28
N GLU A 111 -3.63 -14.33 -0.54
CA GLU A 111 -5.05 -13.98 -0.46
C GLU A 111 -5.28 -12.61 0.18
N SER A 112 -4.61 -12.33 1.30
CA SER A 112 -4.81 -11.06 2.00
C SER A 112 -4.30 -9.89 1.17
N LEU A 113 -3.19 -10.06 0.47
CA LEU A 113 -2.65 -9.01 -0.39
C LEU A 113 -3.57 -8.74 -1.59
N GLN A 114 -4.02 -9.78 -2.26
CA GLN A 114 -4.91 -9.62 -3.41
C GLN A 114 -6.24 -9.00 -3.00
N SER A 115 -6.80 -9.45 -1.89
CA SER A 115 -8.05 -8.89 -1.37
C SER A 115 -7.90 -7.40 -1.03
N ALA A 116 -6.78 -7.03 -0.42
CA ALA A 116 -6.52 -5.63 -0.09
C ALA A 116 -6.40 -4.76 -1.33
N ILE A 117 -5.73 -5.25 -2.36
CA ILE A 117 -5.61 -4.54 -3.64
C ILE A 117 -6.99 -4.29 -4.24
N GLU A 118 -7.82 -5.33 -4.28
CA GLU A 118 -9.16 -5.22 -4.84
C GLU A 118 -10.01 -4.23 -4.06
N GLN A 119 -9.93 -4.27 -2.73
CA GLN A 119 -10.66 -3.34 -1.88
C GLN A 119 -10.19 -1.91 -2.07
N ALA A 120 -8.88 -1.70 -2.12
CA ALA A 120 -8.33 -0.37 -2.29
C ALA A 120 -8.74 0.25 -3.64
N LEU A 121 -8.69 -0.54 -4.69
CA LEU A 121 -9.10 -0.08 -6.03
C LEU A 121 -10.60 0.18 -6.10
N ALA A 122 -11.41 -0.67 -5.46
CA ALA A 122 -12.86 -0.48 -5.42
C ALA A 122 -13.23 0.79 -4.66
N ASN A 123 -12.54 1.07 -3.56
CA ASN A 123 -12.78 2.28 -2.77
C ASN A 123 -12.51 3.55 -3.59
N VAL A 124 -11.45 3.54 -4.36
CA VAL A 124 -11.12 4.67 -5.22
C VAL A 124 -12.21 4.90 -6.27
N ASN A 125 -12.73 3.82 -6.84
CA ASN A 125 -13.78 3.91 -7.85
C ASN A 125 -15.12 4.34 -7.27
N ASN A 126 -15.35 4.08 -5.98
CA ASN A 126 -16.62 4.39 -5.33
C ASN A 126 -16.66 5.76 -4.68
N VAL A 127 -15.53 6.39 -4.50
CA VAL A 127 -15.44 7.71 -3.88
C VAL A 127 -15.26 8.76 -4.97
N PRO A 128 -16.14 9.78 -5.02
CA PRO A 128 -15.96 10.84 -6.01
C PRO A 128 -14.59 11.50 -5.83
N ARG A 129 -13.87 11.64 -6.92
CA ARG A 129 -12.59 12.31 -6.88
C ARG A 129 -12.81 13.79 -6.63
N ARG A 130 -12.01 14.35 -5.76
CA ARG A 130 -12.04 15.78 -5.53
C ARG A 130 -11.61 16.49 -6.79
N PRO A 131 -12.33 17.54 -7.20
CA PRO A 131 -11.86 18.36 -8.30
C PRO A 131 -10.54 19.01 -7.90
N LYS A 132 -9.63 19.03 -8.83
CA LYS A 132 -8.34 19.69 -8.59
C LYS A 132 -8.49 21.19 -8.68
#